data_16e31583c5494025860b98b18ed7876e
#
_entry.id   16e31583c5494025860b98b18ed7876e
#
_cell.length_a   1.000
_cell.length_b   1.000
_cell.length_c   1.000
_cell.angle_alpha   90.00
_cell.angle_beta   90.00
_cell.angle_gamma   90.00
#
_symmetry.space_group_name_H-M   'P 1'
#
loop_
_entity.id
_entity.type
_entity.pdbx_description
1 polymer ?
#
loop_
_entity_poly.entity_id
_entity_poly.type
_entity_poly.pdbx_seq_one_letter_code
_entity_poly.pdbx_strand_id
1 'polypeptide(L)'
;MAGDGSLAGFAVLAAASLLAGAVNAIAGGGTILTFPVLGAILPPDPGRLVTANATSTIGLWPAAAVATWASRGKRADVPPWARWLVVPSFIGGAIGTFLVLWLPPAWFDGLVPWLILLAAVLFAIQPRVTAWAHGGDDATPGRIAAACGLQLLVGLYGGYFGAGIGILMIAMLGLLGLGDIHRLNAVKNSLATIINGIATAVFVAGSFLGTHDVAWPHAAVMAVAGMAGSLAASRLAGKLPAATLRRIVAIIGFVLAGYYFMRQWQA
;
A
#
# COMPACT_ATOMS: atom_id res chain seq x y z
N MET A 1 -14.09 21.20 11.86
CA MET A 1 -13.64 22.42 11.17
C MET A 1 -12.17 22.62 11.49
N ALA A 2 -11.27 21.89 10.85
CA ALA A 2 -9.84 22.16 10.83
C ALA A 2 -9.46 22.10 9.36
N GLY A 3 -9.74 23.19 8.65
CA GLY A 3 -9.39 23.35 7.25
C GLY A 3 -7.89 23.60 7.12
N ASP A 4 -7.30 22.93 6.18
CA ASP A 4 -6.25 23.43 5.33
C ASP A 4 -5.00 24.00 6.00
N GLY A 5 -4.04 23.13 6.30
CA GLY A 5 -2.73 23.58 6.77
C GLY A 5 -2.65 23.91 8.27
N SER A 6 -3.63 23.49 9.09
CA SER A 6 -3.50 23.64 10.55
C SER A 6 -2.35 22.77 11.07
N LEU A 7 -1.57 23.28 12.01
CA LEU A 7 -0.51 22.52 12.68
C LEU A 7 -1.03 21.19 13.25
N ALA A 8 -2.28 21.17 13.74
CA ALA A 8 -2.94 19.97 14.23
C ALA A 8 -3.15 18.92 13.11
N GLY A 9 -3.57 19.35 11.92
CA GLY A 9 -3.73 18.45 10.74
C GLY A 9 -2.41 17.82 10.33
N PHE A 10 -1.34 18.61 10.25
CA PHE A 10 0.01 18.10 9.97
C PHE A 10 0.53 17.16 11.06
N ALA A 11 0.26 17.43 12.33
CA ALA A 11 0.68 16.55 13.43
C ALA A 11 -0.03 15.18 13.37
N VAL A 12 -1.35 15.17 13.14
CA VAL A 12 -2.12 13.93 12.96
C VAL A 12 -1.62 13.16 11.74
N LEU A 13 -1.37 13.84 10.62
CA LEU A 13 -0.85 13.22 9.41
C LEU A 13 0.55 12.64 9.63
N ALA A 14 1.44 13.34 10.34
CA ALA A 14 2.78 12.85 10.67
C ALA A 14 2.70 11.60 11.55
N ALA A 15 1.85 11.58 12.57
CA ALA A 15 1.64 10.43 13.44
C ALA A 15 1.07 9.22 12.63
N ALA A 16 0.05 9.45 11.80
CA ALA A 16 -0.50 8.43 10.92
C ALA A 16 0.55 7.90 9.95
N SER A 17 1.40 8.77 9.39
CA SER A 17 2.45 8.39 8.43
C SER A 17 3.58 7.63 9.09
N LEU A 18 3.95 7.95 10.32
CA LEU A 18 4.93 7.20 11.10
C LEU A 18 4.43 5.76 11.35
N LEU A 19 3.17 5.61 11.76
CA LEU A 19 2.53 4.30 11.92
C LEU A 19 2.41 3.58 10.58
N ALA A 20 2.03 4.28 9.51
CA ALA A 20 1.92 3.72 8.16
C ALA A 20 3.27 3.20 7.65
N GLY A 21 4.35 3.92 7.91
CA GLY A 21 5.70 3.47 7.59
C GLY A 21 6.08 2.19 8.33
N ALA A 22 5.75 2.10 9.61
CA ALA A 22 5.95 0.88 10.41
C ALA A 22 5.12 -0.29 9.88
N VAL A 23 3.85 -0.05 9.53
CA VAL A 23 2.96 -1.06 8.91
C VAL A 23 3.53 -1.53 7.57
N ASN A 24 4.02 -0.60 6.73
CA ASN A 24 4.64 -0.95 5.45
C ASN A 24 5.85 -1.89 5.61
N ALA A 25 6.70 -1.64 6.60
CA ALA A 25 7.86 -2.48 6.86
C ALA A 25 7.50 -3.90 7.31
N ILE A 26 6.42 -4.05 8.10
CA ILE A 26 6.01 -5.33 8.72
C ILE A 26 5.03 -6.11 7.83
N ALA A 27 3.98 -5.45 7.36
CA ALA A 27 2.83 -6.10 6.72
C ALA A 27 2.62 -5.67 5.27
N GLY A 28 3.05 -4.45 4.90
CA GLY A 28 2.69 -3.81 3.65
C GLY A 28 1.28 -3.21 3.69
N GLY A 29 1.08 -2.03 3.09
CA GLY A 29 -0.25 -1.41 2.98
C GLY A 29 -0.57 -0.33 4.02
N GLY A 30 0.42 0.48 4.40
CA GLY A 30 0.23 1.62 5.30
C GLY A 30 -0.76 2.69 4.79
N THR A 31 -1.05 2.70 3.51
CA THR A 31 -2.01 3.62 2.85
C THR A 31 -3.38 3.63 3.55
N ILE A 32 -3.82 2.51 4.12
CA ILE A 32 -5.10 2.42 4.87
C ILE A 32 -5.18 3.41 6.04
N LEU A 33 -4.04 3.82 6.60
CA LEU A 33 -3.98 4.79 7.71
C LEU A 33 -3.90 6.24 7.22
N THR A 34 -3.16 6.50 6.16
CA THR A 34 -2.89 7.86 5.68
C THR A 34 -3.94 8.39 4.73
N PHE A 35 -4.51 7.54 3.88
CA PHE A 35 -5.54 7.93 2.92
C PHE A 35 -6.78 8.57 3.60
N PRO A 36 -7.38 7.97 4.65
CA PRO A 36 -8.55 8.57 5.29
C PRO A 36 -8.22 9.88 6.04
N VAL A 37 -7.01 9.98 6.60
CA VAL A 37 -6.56 11.21 7.25
C VAL A 37 -6.46 12.33 6.22
N LEU A 38 -5.84 12.07 5.05
CA LEU A 38 -5.80 13.03 3.96
C LEU A 38 -7.21 13.37 3.47
N GLY A 39 -8.08 12.37 3.28
CA GLY A 39 -9.47 12.59 2.90
C GLY A 39 -10.28 13.44 3.89
N ALA A 40 -9.86 13.50 5.16
CA ALA A 40 -10.49 14.32 6.19
C ALA A 40 -9.93 15.74 6.27
N ILE A 41 -8.63 15.93 6.02
CA ILE A 41 -7.95 17.24 6.17
C ILE A 41 -7.86 18.04 4.87
N LEU A 42 -7.95 17.39 3.71
CA LEU A 42 -7.94 18.09 2.42
C LEU A 42 -9.27 18.82 2.16
N PRO A 43 -9.27 19.93 1.40
CA PRO A 43 -10.47 20.66 1.02
C PRO A 43 -11.55 19.74 0.41
N PRO A 44 -12.84 20.04 0.61
CA PRO A 44 -13.95 19.22 0.11
C PRO A 44 -14.22 19.44 -1.39
N ASP A 45 -13.19 19.35 -2.21
CA ASP A 45 -13.29 19.56 -3.65
C ASP A 45 -13.64 18.27 -4.41
N PRO A 46 -14.23 18.37 -5.62
CA PRO A 46 -14.36 17.24 -6.52
C PRO A 46 -12.99 16.60 -6.79
N GLY A 47 -12.88 15.27 -6.64
CA GLY A 47 -11.60 14.57 -6.79
C GLY A 47 -10.70 14.58 -5.55
N ARG A 48 -11.17 15.12 -4.41
CA ARG A 48 -10.42 15.10 -3.14
C ARG A 48 -9.85 13.73 -2.78
N LEU A 49 -10.61 12.66 -2.99
CA LEU A 49 -10.15 11.31 -2.66
C LEU A 49 -9.08 10.83 -3.64
N VAL A 50 -9.10 11.25 -4.90
CA VAL A 50 -8.02 11.01 -5.86
C VAL A 50 -6.76 11.74 -5.42
N THR A 51 -6.87 13.02 -5.06
CA THR A 51 -5.76 13.82 -4.49
C THR A 51 -5.19 13.18 -3.22
N ALA A 52 -6.06 12.68 -2.32
CA ALA A 52 -5.64 11.97 -1.12
C ALA A 52 -4.86 10.68 -1.45
N ASN A 53 -5.33 9.92 -2.44
CA ASN A 53 -4.68 8.68 -2.88
C ASN A 53 -3.31 8.97 -3.52
N ALA A 54 -3.24 9.93 -4.44
CA ALA A 54 -2.00 10.35 -5.09
C ALA A 54 -0.98 10.87 -4.06
N THR A 55 -1.40 11.77 -3.17
CA THR A 55 -0.55 12.32 -2.09
C THR A 55 -0.06 11.23 -1.14
N SER A 56 -0.95 10.29 -0.75
CA SER A 56 -0.59 9.16 0.10
C SER A 56 0.43 8.22 -0.56
N THR A 57 0.25 7.93 -1.83
CA THR A 57 1.17 7.06 -2.59
C THR A 57 2.55 7.69 -2.72
N ILE A 58 2.61 8.97 -3.13
CA ILE A 58 3.87 9.72 -3.25
C ILE A 58 4.57 9.82 -1.89
N GLY A 59 3.83 10.20 -0.83
CA GLY A 59 4.39 10.39 0.51
C GLY A 59 4.88 9.10 1.17
N LEU A 60 4.25 7.95 0.90
CA LEU A 60 4.66 6.67 1.50
C LEU A 60 5.66 5.86 0.68
N TRP A 61 5.88 6.18 -0.60
CA TRP A 61 6.85 5.46 -1.42
C TRP A 61 8.28 5.48 -0.84
N PRO A 62 8.84 6.62 -0.34
CA PRO A 62 10.15 6.61 0.31
C PRO A 62 10.22 5.67 1.52
N ALA A 63 9.13 5.54 2.30
CA ALA A 63 9.07 4.59 3.41
C ALA A 63 9.13 3.13 2.95
N ALA A 64 8.47 2.80 1.83
CA ALA A 64 8.55 1.47 1.22
C ALA A 64 9.95 1.17 0.67
N ALA A 65 10.61 2.16 0.06
CA ALA A 65 11.99 2.05 -0.40
C ALA A 65 12.97 1.81 0.77
N VAL A 66 12.79 2.53 1.89
CA VAL A 66 13.57 2.33 3.13
C VAL A 66 13.33 0.93 3.70
N ALA A 67 12.09 0.43 3.75
CA ALA A 67 11.78 -0.93 4.20
C ALA A 67 12.52 -1.99 3.36
N THR A 68 12.49 -1.82 2.04
CA THR A 68 13.18 -2.70 1.10
C THR A 68 14.69 -2.64 1.28
N TRP A 69 15.26 -1.45 1.43
CA TRP A 69 16.68 -1.27 1.68
C TRP A 69 17.12 -1.88 3.02
N ALA A 70 16.39 -1.66 4.08
CA ALA A 70 16.69 -2.18 5.42
C ALA A 70 16.58 -3.71 5.50
N SER A 71 15.78 -4.34 4.63
CA SER A 71 15.66 -5.80 4.55
C SER A 71 16.80 -6.47 3.79
N ARG A 72 17.56 -5.74 2.94
CA ARG A 72 18.67 -6.29 2.15
C ARG A 72 19.80 -6.90 3.00
N GLY A 73 20.07 -6.37 4.19
CA GLY A 73 21.09 -6.87 5.12
C GLY A 73 20.71 -8.15 5.88
N LYS A 74 19.45 -8.54 5.88
CA LYS A 74 18.95 -9.75 6.58
C LYS A 74 18.77 -10.96 5.64
N ARG A 75 19.56 -11.03 4.56
CA ARG A 75 19.69 -12.17 3.62
C ARG A 75 18.43 -13.01 3.40
N ALA A 76 17.34 -12.39 3.01
CA ALA A 76 16.37 -13.12 2.23
C ALA A 76 16.80 -13.00 0.78
N ASP A 77 17.46 -14.03 0.26
CA ASP A 77 17.81 -14.06 -1.17
C ASP A 77 16.52 -13.99 -1.97
N VAL A 78 16.34 -12.90 -2.71
CA VAL A 78 15.24 -12.81 -3.66
C VAL A 78 15.47 -13.89 -4.71
N PRO A 79 14.59 -14.89 -4.82
CA PRO A 79 14.83 -16.02 -5.70
C PRO A 79 14.84 -15.57 -7.17
N PRO A 80 15.63 -16.24 -8.05
CA PRO A 80 15.77 -15.82 -9.46
C PRO A 80 14.48 -15.75 -10.22
N TRP A 81 13.47 -16.57 -9.88
CA TRP A 81 12.17 -16.55 -10.52
C TRP A 81 11.38 -15.26 -10.26
N ALA A 82 11.64 -14.56 -9.14
CA ALA A 82 10.94 -13.33 -8.79
C ALA A 82 11.15 -12.19 -9.83
N ARG A 83 12.23 -12.25 -10.60
CA ARG A 83 12.48 -11.29 -11.70
C ARG A 83 11.35 -11.28 -12.75
N TRP A 84 10.69 -12.42 -12.97
CA TRP A 84 9.60 -12.53 -13.93
C TRP A 84 8.34 -11.77 -13.47
N LEU A 85 8.19 -11.56 -12.16
CA LEU A 85 7.08 -10.81 -11.59
C LEU A 85 7.26 -9.28 -11.71
N VAL A 86 8.45 -8.80 -12.06
CA VAL A 86 8.72 -7.37 -12.21
C VAL A 86 7.88 -6.76 -13.34
N VAL A 87 7.85 -7.42 -14.51
CA VAL A 87 7.11 -6.94 -15.67
C VAL A 87 5.61 -6.83 -15.40
N PRO A 88 4.91 -7.89 -14.94
CA PRO A 88 3.48 -7.77 -14.60
C PRO A 88 3.20 -6.78 -13.46
N SER A 89 4.12 -6.62 -12.49
CA SER A 89 4.00 -5.59 -11.46
C SER A 89 4.05 -4.18 -12.05
N PHE A 90 4.99 -3.95 -12.96
CA PHE A 90 5.13 -2.68 -13.66
C PHE A 90 3.89 -2.34 -14.49
N ILE A 91 3.47 -3.28 -15.34
CA ILE A 91 2.31 -3.10 -16.24
C ILE A 91 1.03 -2.90 -15.41
N GLY A 92 0.78 -3.79 -14.44
CA GLY A 92 -0.40 -3.68 -13.58
C GLY A 92 -0.41 -2.38 -12.78
N GLY A 93 0.72 -2.02 -12.16
CA GLY A 93 0.87 -0.77 -11.42
C GLY A 93 0.60 0.47 -12.27
N ALA A 94 1.16 0.52 -13.47
CA ALA A 94 0.93 1.61 -14.42
C ALA A 94 -0.54 1.70 -14.83
N ILE A 95 -1.15 0.59 -15.25
CA ILE A 95 -2.56 0.55 -15.66
C ILE A 95 -3.47 0.95 -14.48
N GLY A 96 -3.24 0.40 -13.29
CA GLY A 96 -4.06 0.71 -12.11
C GLY A 96 -4.02 2.20 -11.78
N THR A 97 -2.83 2.81 -11.78
CA THR A 97 -2.69 4.24 -11.49
C THR A 97 -3.29 5.10 -12.61
N PHE A 98 -3.08 4.71 -13.87
CA PHE A 98 -3.68 5.40 -15.01
C PHE A 98 -5.21 5.39 -14.94
N LEU A 99 -5.82 4.28 -14.53
CA LEU A 99 -7.28 4.20 -14.34
C LEU A 99 -7.80 5.19 -13.30
N VAL A 100 -7.05 5.44 -12.20
CA VAL A 100 -7.42 6.46 -11.21
C VAL A 100 -7.47 7.84 -11.81
N LEU A 101 -6.55 8.16 -12.72
CA LEU A 101 -6.44 9.48 -13.34
C LEU A 101 -7.40 9.68 -14.51
N TRP A 102 -7.72 8.61 -15.23
CA TRP A 102 -8.51 8.67 -16.46
C TRP A 102 -10.01 8.50 -16.23
N LEU A 103 -10.41 7.75 -15.20
CA LEU A 103 -11.81 7.59 -14.85
C LEU A 103 -12.32 8.83 -14.10
N PRO A 104 -13.63 9.18 -14.27
CA PRO A 104 -14.23 10.24 -13.49
C PRO A 104 -14.04 10.02 -11.97
N PRO A 105 -13.72 11.05 -11.17
CA PRO A 105 -13.48 10.92 -9.73
C PRO A 105 -14.62 10.21 -8.96
N ALA A 106 -15.86 10.34 -9.42
CA ALA A 106 -17.01 9.66 -8.83
C ALA A 106 -16.90 8.13 -8.83
N TRP A 107 -16.20 7.54 -9.82
CA TRP A 107 -15.95 6.10 -9.84
C TRP A 107 -14.99 5.68 -8.73
N PHE A 108 -13.93 6.47 -8.53
CA PHE A 108 -12.99 6.23 -7.43
C PHE A 108 -13.70 6.38 -6.09
N ASP A 109 -14.47 7.47 -5.89
CA ASP A 109 -15.23 7.73 -4.67
C ASP A 109 -16.22 6.59 -4.37
N GLY A 110 -16.89 6.06 -5.41
CA GLY A 110 -17.80 4.93 -5.31
C GLY A 110 -17.12 3.62 -4.88
N LEU A 111 -15.87 3.42 -5.30
CA LEU A 111 -15.10 2.22 -4.97
C LEU A 111 -14.38 2.29 -3.62
N VAL A 112 -14.11 3.48 -3.09
CA VAL A 112 -13.33 3.69 -1.85
C VAL A 112 -13.81 2.82 -0.67
N PRO A 113 -15.12 2.73 -0.31
CA PRO A 113 -15.55 1.89 0.80
C PRO A 113 -15.18 0.42 0.61
N TRP A 114 -15.34 -0.09 -0.63
CA TRP A 114 -15.01 -1.47 -1.00
C TRP A 114 -13.51 -1.73 -0.94
N LEU A 115 -12.69 -0.77 -1.39
CA LEU A 115 -11.23 -0.88 -1.36
C LEU A 115 -10.70 -0.88 0.07
N ILE A 116 -11.26 -0.03 0.95
CA ILE A 116 -10.91 0.01 2.37
C ILE A 116 -11.38 -1.28 3.06
N LEU A 117 -12.60 -1.76 2.76
CA LEU A 117 -13.12 -3.01 3.29
C LEU A 117 -12.24 -4.20 2.89
N LEU A 118 -11.87 -4.29 1.61
CA LEU A 118 -10.94 -5.31 1.13
C LEU A 118 -9.62 -5.28 1.90
N ALA A 119 -9.02 -4.09 2.04
CA ALA A 119 -7.78 -3.94 2.81
C ALA A 119 -7.95 -4.36 4.27
N ALA A 120 -9.05 -3.96 4.94
CA ALA A 120 -9.34 -4.36 6.32
C ALA A 120 -9.47 -5.88 6.48
N VAL A 121 -10.20 -6.54 5.56
CA VAL A 121 -10.34 -8.00 5.52
C VAL A 121 -8.97 -8.66 5.33
N LEU A 122 -8.14 -8.17 4.40
CA LEU A 122 -6.79 -8.68 4.17
C LEU A 122 -5.94 -8.59 5.45
N PHE A 123 -5.97 -7.48 6.17
CA PHE A 123 -5.27 -7.33 7.45
C PHE A 123 -5.80 -8.30 8.51
N ALA A 124 -7.12 -8.51 8.56
CA ALA A 124 -7.74 -9.44 9.52
C ALA A 124 -7.35 -10.90 9.25
N ILE A 125 -7.30 -11.32 7.98
CA ILE A 125 -6.95 -12.71 7.60
C ILE A 125 -5.45 -12.95 7.43
N GLN A 126 -4.61 -11.91 7.50
CA GLN A 126 -3.16 -12.03 7.28
C GLN A 126 -2.47 -13.17 8.06
N PRO A 127 -2.83 -13.50 9.32
CA PRO A 127 -2.21 -14.64 10.01
C PRO A 127 -2.48 -15.97 9.30
N ARG A 128 -3.69 -16.16 8.75
CA ARG A 128 -4.05 -17.35 7.98
C ARG A 128 -3.28 -17.39 6.65
N VAL A 129 -3.23 -16.26 5.96
CA VAL A 129 -2.47 -16.09 4.72
C VAL A 129 -0.99 -16.40 4.93
N THR A 130 -0.41 -15.90 6.01
CA THR A 130 0.99 -16.19 6.34
C THR A 130 1.22 -17.69 6.63
N ALA A 131 0.22 -18.36 7.20
CA ALA A 131 0.29 -19.81 7.46
C ALA A 131 0.28 -20.64 6.15
N TRP A 132 -0.18 -20.12 5.03
CA TRP A 132 -0.09 -20.81 3.72
C TRP A 132 1.31 -20.76 3.10
N ALA A 133 2.17 -19.87 3.56
CA ALA A 133 3.57 -19.77 3.14
C ALA A 133 4.45 -20.85 3.79
N HIS A 134 4.04 -22.12 3.69
CA HIS A 134 4.83 -23.27 4.17
C HIS A 134 5.74 -23.75 3.04
N GLY A 135 7.03 -23.66 3.29
CA GLY A 135 8.17 -24.00 2.50
C GLY A 135 8.03 -25.10 1.43
N GLY A 136 7.62 -24.72 0.24
CA GLY A 136 7.90 -25.47 -0.98
C GLY A 136 8.86 -24.62 -1.82
N ASP A 137 9.88 -25.21 -2.39
CA ASP A 137 10.79 -24.53 -3.31
C ASP A 137 10.54 -24.97 -4.75
N ASP A 138 9.28 -25.35 -5.04
CA ASP A 138 8.87 -25.91 -6.32
C ASP A 138 8.45 -24.79 -7.31
N ALA A 139 9.39 -23.94 -7.69
CA ALA A 139 9.20 -22.92 -8.68
C ALA A 139 9.13 -23.51 -10.11
N THR A 140 8.08 -24.29 -10.39
CA THR A 140 7.86 -24.83 -11.73
C THR A 140 7.45 -23.71 -12.72
N PRO A 141 7.74 -23.85 -14.02
CA PRO A 141 7.35 -22.84 -15.02
C PRO A 141 5.86 -22.53 -15.01
N GLY A 142 4.99 -23.52 -14.79
CA GLY A 142 3.55 -23.31 -14.70
C GLY A 142 3.13 -22.47 -13.49
N ARG A 143 3.73 -22.70 -12.32
CA ARG A 143 3.48 -21.89 -11.11
C ARG A 143 3.98 -20.46 -11.27
N ILE A 144 5.13 -20.26 -11.93
CA ILE A 144 5.66 -18.93 -12.22
C ILE A 144 4.73 -18.20 -13.19
N ALA A 145 4.25 -18.86 -14.25
CA ALA A 145 3.30 -18.27 -15.19
C ALA A 145 1.99 -17.86 -14.49
N ALA A 146 1.44 -18.72 -13.61
CA ALA A 146 0.27 -18.39 -12.81
C ALA A 146 0.55 -17.19 -11.86
N ALA A 147 1.73 -17.16 -11.22
CA ALA A 147 2.15 -16.05 -10.40
C ALA A 147 2.24 -14.74 -11.20
N CYS A 148 2.73 -14.75 -12.43
CA CYS A 148 2.78 -13.58 -13.30
C CYS A 148 1.36 -13.06 -13.63
N GLY A 149 0.41 -13.93 -13.94
CA GLY A 149 -0.97 -13.54 -14.20
C GLY A 149 -1.64 -12.92 -12.98
N LEU A 150 -1.50 -13.55 -11.80
CA LEU A 150 -2.03 -13.03 -10.55
C LEU A 150 -1.31 -11.73 -10.12
N GLN A 151 0.00 -11.64 -10.35
CA GLN A 151 0.77 -10.44 -10.02
C GLN A 151 0.35 -9.22 -10.86
N LEU A 152 -0.08 -9.43 -12.10
CA LEU A 152 -0.67 -8.36 -12.91
C LEU A 152 -1.92 -7.77 -12.22
N LEU A 153 -2.81 -8.63 -11.72
CA LEU A 153 -4.01 -8.19 -10.99
C LEU A 153 -3.66 -7.51 -9.66
N VAL A 154 -2.71 -8.07 -8.92
CA VAL A 154 -2.21 -7.44 -7.68
C VAL A 154 -1.55 -6.10 -7.99
N GLY A 155 -0.79 -6.01 -9.08
CA GLY A 155 -0.20 -4.76 -9.55
C GLY A 155 -1.26 -3.71 -9.90
N LEU A 156 -2.30 -4.12 -10.62
CA LEU A 156 -3.43 -3.26 -10.99
C LEU A 156 -4.13 -2.70 -9.74
N TYR A 157 -4.48 -3.56 -8.78
CA TYR A 157 -5.04 -3.12 -7.50
C TYR A 157 -4.06 -2.22 -6.74
N GLY A 158 -2.77 -2.56 -6.76
CA GLY A 158 -1.71 -1.81 -6.09
C GLY A 158 -1.51 -0.42 -6.64
N GLY A 159 -1.55 -0.26 -7.97
CA GLY A 159 -1.49 1.03 -8.64
C GLY A 159 -2.76 1.86 -8.48
N TYR A 160 -3.92 1.20 -8.39
CA TYR A 160 -5.20 1.86 -8.21
C TYR A 160 -5.39 2.41 -6.78
N PHE A 161 -5.03 1.61 -5.74
CA PHE A 161 -5.25 1.98 -4.33
C PHE A 161 -4.10 1.62 -3.40
N GLY A 162 -3.51 0.45 -3.56
CA GLY A 162 -2.28 0.02 -2.90
C GLY A 162 -2.39 -0.48 -1.45
N ALA A 163 -3.49 -0.28 -0.74
CA ALA A 163 -3.64 -0.73 0.64
C ALA A 163 -3.71 -2.28 0.72
N GLY A 164 -2.80 -2.91 1.48
CA GLY A 164 -2.80 -4.36 1.68
C GLY A 164 -2.21 -5.19 0.54
N ILE A 165 -1.61 -4.59 -0.50
CA ILE A 165 -1.03 -5.34 -1.64
C ILE A 165 0.01 -6.37 -1.19
N GLY A 166 0.76 -6.08 -0.14
CA GLY A 166 1.75 -7.01 0.40
C GLY A 166 1.12 -8.30 0.92
N ILE A 167 -0.08 -8.23 1.48
CA ILE A 167 -0.82 -9.40 1.97
C ILE A 167 -1.31 -10.24 0.80
N LEU A 168 -1.83 -9.58 -0.25
CA LEU A 168 -2.22 -10.26 -1.50
C LEU A 168 -1.05 -10.99 -2.15
N MET A 169 0.13 -10.35 -2.21
CA MET A 169 1.33 -11.00 -2.74
C MET A 169 1.73 -12.24 -1.93
N ILE A 170 1.76 -12.13 -0.59
CA ILE A 170 2.09 -13.28 0.26
C ILE A 170 1.05 -14.39 0.09
N ALA A 171 -0.24 -14.03 -0.01
CA ALA A 171 -1.31 -14.99 -0.22
C ALA A 171 -1.11 -15.79 -1.52
N MET A 172 -0.96 -15.08 -2.63
CA MET A 172 -0.83 -15.73 -3.93
C MET A 172 0.46 -16.55 -4.05
N LEU A 173 1.61 -16.00 -3.63
CA LEU A 173 2.89 -16.69 -3.71
C LEU A 173 2.94 -17.88 -2.75
N GLY A 174 2.35 -17.75 -1.56
CA GLY A 174 2.22 -18.82 -0.59
C GLY A 174 1.33 -19.96 -1.08
N LEU A 175 0.17 -19.65 -1.65
CA LEU A 175 -0.73 -20.65 -2.25
C LEU A 175 -0.09 -21.39 -3.44
N LEU A 176 0.76 -20.71 -4.19
CA LEU A 176 1.52 -21.33 -5.28
C LEU A 176 2.77 -22.11 -4.80
N GLY A 177 3.05 -22.09 -3.49
CA GLY A 177 4.18 -22.82 -2.91
C GLY A 177 5.56 -22.33 -3.38
N LEU A 178 5.69 -21.02 -3.64
CA LEU A 178 6.90 -20.42 -4.24
C LEU A 178 7.98 -20.04 -3.21
N GLY A 179 7.85 -20.45 -1.96
CA GLY A 179 8.87 -20.25 -0.93
C GLY A 179 8.32 -20.06 0.48
N ASP A 180 9.25 -19.97 1.42
CA ASP A 180 8.95 -19.67 2.82
C ASP A 180 8.61 -18.17 3.02
N ILE A 181 8.05 -17.86 4.20
CA ILE A 181 7.59 -16.51 4.54
C ILE A 181 8.70 -15.44 4.46
N HIS A 182 9.96 -15.80 4.75
CA HIS A 182 11.06 -14.82 4.72
C HIS A 182 11.40 -14.44 3.29
N ARG A 183 11.50 -15.42 2.39
CA ARG A 183 11.69 -15.21 0.94
C ARG A 183 10.52 -14.44 0.35
N LEU A 184 9.27 -14.84 0.65
CA LEU A 184 8.07 -14.17 0.16
C LEU A 184 7.97 -12.72 0.63
N ASN A 185 8.42 -12.40 1.86
CA ASN A 185 8.49 -11.01 2.33
C ASN A 185 9.52 -10.18 1.57
N ALA A 186 10.67 -10.76 1.20
CA ALA A 186 11.67 -10.06 0.40
C ALA A 186 11.15 -9.76 -1.01
N VAL A 187 10.52 -10.74 -1.66
CA VAL A 187 9.86 -10.58 -2.97
C VAL A 187 8.77 -9.52 -2.89
N LYS A 188 7.86 -9.64 -1.93
CA LYS A 188 6.78 -8.67 -1.68
C LYS A 188 7.30 -7.24 -1.53
N ASN A 189 8.32 -7.03 -0.69
CA ASN A 189 8.86 -5.68 -0.46
C ASN A 189 9.43 -5.08 -1.76
N SER A 190 10.17 -5.87 -2.53
CA SER A 190 10.74 -5.44 -3.81
C SER A 190 9.65 -5.09 -4.82
N LEU A 191 8.66 -5.97 -5.01
CA LEU A 191 7.57 -5.75 -5.97
C LEU A 191 6.65 -4.61 -5.53
N ALA A 192 6.34 -4.48 -4.23
CA ALA A 192 5.56 -3.36 -3.70
C ALA A 192 6.28 -2.02 -3.92
N THR A 193 7.60 -1.98 -3.76
CA THR A 193 8.39 -0.77 -4.05
C THR A 193 8.33 -0.41 -5.53
N ILE A 194 8.35 -1.38 -6.43
CA ILE A 194 8.20 -1.17 -7.88
C ILE A 194 6.81 -0.64 -8.19
N ILE A 195 5.73 -1.31 -7.74
CA ILE A 195 4.35 -0.90 -8.00
C ILE A 195 4.10 0.54 -7.50
N ASN A 196 4.46 0.82 -6.23
CA ASN A 196 4.29 2.15 -5.67
C ASN A 196 5.21 3.19 -6.33
N GLY A 197 6.40 2.78 -6.79
CA GLY A 197 7.32 3.67 -7.52
C GLY A 197 6.77 4.09 -8.87
N ILE A 198 6.17 3.15 -9.63
CA ILE A 198 5.47 3.44 -10.88
C ILE A 198 4.25 4.33 -10.62
N ALA A 199 3.43 3.98 -9.62
CA ALA A 199 2.28 4.81 -9.25
C ALA A 199 2.71 6.23 -8.87
N THR A 200 3.78 6.37 -8.08
CA THR A 200 4.37 7.68 -7.75
C THR A 200 4.81 8.43 -9.00
N ALA A 201 5.53 7.79 -9.91
CA ALA A 201 5.98 8.45 -11.15
C ALA A 201 4.81 8.92 -12.01
N VAL A 202 3.76 8.11 -12.15
CA VAL A 202 2.55 8.45 -12.91
C VAL A 202 1.79 9.60 -12.25
N PHE A 203 1.59 9.57 -10.91
CA PHE A 203 0.94 10.66 -10.19
C PHE A 203 1.75 11.96 -10.24
N VAL A 204 3.07 11.88 -10.08
CA VAL A 204 3.95 13.07 -10.21
C VAL A 204 3.85 13.66 -11.61
N ALA A 205 3.99 12.83 -12.66
CA ALA A 205 3.88 13.29 -14.04
C ALA A 205 2.49 13.91 -14.31
N GLY A 206 1.42 13.26 -13.88
CA GLY A 206 0.06 13.77 -14.05
C GLY A 206 -0.18 15.10 -13.34
N SER A 207 0.39 15.29 -12.13
CA SER A 207 0.30 16.57 -11.41
C SER A 207 1.01 17.71 -12.17
N PHE A 208 2.19 17.46 -12.75
CA PHE A 208 2.87 18.47 -13.59
C PHE A 208 2.16 18.74 -14.91
N LEU A 209 1.41 17.78 -15.43
CA LEU A 209 0.56 17.94 -16.63
C LEU A 209 -0.80 18.56 -16.32
N GLY A 210 -1.10 18.85 -15.06
CA GLY A 210 -2.36 19.47 -14.63
C GLY A 210 -3.57 18.56 -14.72
N THR A 211 -3.38 17.23 -14.73
CA THR A 211 -4.50 16.27 -14.80
C THR A 211 -5.14 15.99 -13.44
N HIS A 212 -4.44 16.26 -12.34
CA HIS A 212 -4.94 16.15 -10.96
C HIS A 212 -4.02 16.90 -9.99
N ASP A 213 -4.51 17.13 -8.79
CA ASP A 213 -3.76 17.82 -7.75
C ASP A 213 -3.02 16.85 -6.83
N VAL A 214 -1.90 17.32 -6.29
CA VAL A 214 -1.11 16.66 -5.24
C VAL A 214 -0.86 17.66 -4.13
N ALA A 215 -1.18 17.28 -2.90
CA ALA A 215 -0.90 18.09 -1.71
C ALA A 215 0.58 17.95 -1.30
N TRP A 216 1.50 18.60 -2.02
CA TRP A 216 2.94 18.46 -1.88
C TRP A 216 3.47 18.68 -0.46
N PRO A 217 3.02 19.70 0.32
CA PRO A 217 3.45 19.85 1.71
C PRO A 217 3.08 18.64 2.57
N HIS A 218 1.88 18.06 2.35
CA HIS A 218 1.43 16.87 3.07
C HIS A 218 2.26 15.64 2.66
N ALA A 219 2.55 15.47 1.36
CA ALA A 219 3.41 14.40 0.86
C ALA A 219 4.82 14.46 1.48
N ALA A 220 5.40 15.66 1.62
CA ALA A 220 6.71 15.85 2.23
C ALA A 220 6.73 15.44 3.71
N VAL A 221 5.74 15.87 4.49
CA VAL A 221 5.59 15.46 5.90
C VAL A 221 5.43 13.96 6.02
N MET A 222 4.62 13.36 5.15
CA MET A 222 4.40 11.91 5.10
C MET A 222 5.68 11.15 4.76
N ALA A 223 6.47 11.64 3.80
CA ALA A 223 7.73 11.02 3.41
C ALA A 223 8.70 10.94 4.60
N VAL A 224 8.91 12.06 5.29
CA VAL A 224 9.82 12.12 6.45
C VAL A 224 9.32 11.22 7.58
N ALA A 225 8.07 11.38 7.99
CA ALA A 225 7.50 10.61 9.09
C ALA A 225 7.39 9.11 8.74
N GLY A 226 6.99 8.78 7.51
CA GLY A 226 6.89 7.42 7.03
C GLY A 226 8.25 6.71 6.95
N MET A 227 9.30 7.38 6.47
CA MET A 227 10.67 6.86 6.49
C MET A 227 11.15 6.59 7.92
N ALA A 228 10.92 7.52 8.84
CA ALA A 228 11.27 7.35 10.25
C ALA A 228 10.56 6.13 10.86
N GLY A 229 9.26 5.98 10.62
CA GLY A 229 8.46 4.83 11.07
C GLY A 229 8.94 3.50 10.47
N SER A 230 9.22 3.48 9.18
CA SER A 230 9.74 2.31 8.48
C SER A 230 11.12 1.88 9.00
N LEU A 231 12.02 2.84 9.21
CA LEU A 231 13.36 2.57 9.74
C LEU A 231 13.28 2.07 11.19
N ALA A 232 12.48 2.71 12.04
CA ALA A 232 12.27 2.28 13.42
C ALA A 232 11.72 0.86 13.48
N ALA A 233 10.68 0.55 12.70
CA ALA A 233 10.09 -0.79 12.65
C ALA A 233 11.07 -1.85 12.12
N SER A 234 11.88 -1.51 11.11
CA SER A 234 12.90 -2.42 10.55
C SER A 234 14.02 -2.73 11.57
N ARG A 235 14.42 -1.74 12.39
CA ARG A 235 15.42 -1.91 13.46
C ARG A 235 14.86 -2.69 14.66
N LEU A 236 13.59 -2.47 14.99
CA LEU A 236 12.88 -3.12 16.09
C LEU A 236 12.19 -4.42 15.64
N ALA A 237 12.49 -4.92 14.43
CA ALA A 237 11.91 -6.14 13.89
C ALA A 237 12.12 -7.31 14.87
N GLY A 238 11.04 -7.97 15.26
CA GLY A 238 11.03 -9.03 16.28
C GLY A 238 10.67 -8.56 17.70
N LYS A 239 10.75 -7.26 18.01
CA LYS A 239 10.34 -6.69 19.31
C LYS A 239 8.94 -6.04 19.26
N LEU A 240 8.49 -5.64 18.07
CA LEU A 240 7.17 -5.04 17.90
C LEU A 240 6.08 -6.12 17.85
N PRO A 241 4.96 -5.94 18.54
CA PRO A 241 3.83 -6.87 18.53
C PRO A 241 3.07 -6.77 17.20
N ALA A 242 3.60 -7.40 16.15
CA ALA A 242 3.03 -7.35 14.80
C ALA A 242 1.54 -7.75 14.76
N ALA A 243 1.13 -8.67 15.63
CA ALA A 243 -0.27 -9.08 15.74
C ALA A 243 -1.17 -7.95 16.24
N THR A 244 -0.72 -7.18 17.25
CA THR A 244 -1.47 -6.03 17.79
C THR A 244 -1.59 -4.93 16.74
N LEU A 245 -0.48 -4.59 16.06
CA LEU A 245 -0.48 -3.58 15.01
C LEU A 245 -1.47 -3.93 13.89
N ARG A 246 -1.46 -5.19 13.43
CA ARG A 246 -2.40 -5.68 12.41
C ARG A 246 -3.86 -5.59 12.86
N ARG A 247 -4.16 -5.99 14.11
CA ARG A 247 -5.53 -5.90 14.65
C ARG A 247 -6.01 -4.46 14.69
N ILE A 248 -5.17 -3.53 15.17
CA ILE A 248 -5.51 -2.10 15.20
C ILE A 248 -5.81 -1.59 13.79
N VAL A 249 -4.95 -1.91 12.81
CA VAL A 249 -5.15 -1.49 11.42
C VAL A 249 -6.43 -2.09 10.83
N ALA A 250 -6.72 -3.37 11.09
CA ALA A 250 -7.95 -4.01 10.64
C ALA A 250 -9.19 -3.34 11.25
N ILE A 251 -9.19 -3.09 12.57
CA ILE A 251 -10.32 -2.41 13.25
C ILE A 251 -10.54 -1.01 12.66
N ILE A 252 -9.46 -0.22 12.53
CA ILE A 252 -9.54 1.11 11.90
C ILE A 252 -10.12 0.99 10.49
N GLY A 253 -9.65 0.02 9.70
CA GLY A 253 -10.14 -0.22 8.34
C GLY A 253 -11.63 -0.55 8.30
N PHE A 254 -12.14 -1.43 9.18
CA PHE A 254 -13.57 -1.76 9.25
C PHE A 254 -14.42 -0.55 9.66
N VAL A 255 -13.98 0.22 10.66
CA VAL A 255 -14.67 1.44 11.09
C VAL A 255 -14.73 2.46 9.95
N LEU A 256 -13.62 2.64 9.23
CA LEU A 256 -13.56 3.57 8.10
C LEU A 256 -14.41 3.10 6.92
N ALA A 257 -14.38 1.81 6.59
CA ALA A 257 -15.25 1.25 5.54
C ALA A 257 -16.72 1.52 5.88
N GLY A 258 -17.14 1.23 7.11
CA GLY A 258 -18.49 1.53 7.59
C GLY A 258 -18.85 3.02 7.49
N TYR A 259 -17.93 3.91 7.89
CA TYR A 259 -18.11 5.35 7.76
C TYR A 259 -18.31 5.80 6.30
N TYR A 260 -17.46 5.30 5.37
CA TYR A 260 -17.57 5.66 3.95
C TYR A 260 -18.84 5.07 3.31
N PHE A 261 -19.28 3.85 3.69
CA PHE A 261 -20.56 3.29 3.24
C PHE A 261 -21.74 4.14 3.71
N MET A 262 -21.77 4.52 5.00
CA MET A 262 -22.85 5.36 5.53
C MET A 262 -22.90 6.71 4.82
N ARG A 263 -21.76 7.30 4.54
CA ARG A 263 -21.66 8.58 3.83
C ARG A 263 -22.17 8.49 2.40
N GLN A 264 -21.87 7.39 1.70
CA GLN A 264 -22.40 7.15 0.35
C GLN A 264 -23.93 6.98 0.32
N TRP A 265 -24.49 6.38 1.38
CA TRP A 265 -25.95 6.17 1.45
C TRP A 265 -26.71 7.46 1.75
N GLN A 266 -26.05 8.47 2.29
CA GLN A 266 -26.62 9.78 2.62
C GLN A 266 -26.45 10.83 1.53
N ALA A 267 -25.63 10.56 0.52
CA ALA A 267 -25.37 11.45 -0.63
C ALA A 267 -26.23 11.10 -1.84
#